data_1c7a9d6caef429cba5732cd3315dc9ce
#
_entry.id   1c7a9d6caef429cba5732cd3315dc9ce
#
_cell.length_a   1.000
_cell.length_b   1.000
_cell.length_c   1.000
_cell.angle_alpha   90.00
_cell.angle_beta   90.00
_cell.angle_gamma   90.00
#
_symmetry.space_group_name_H-M   'P 1'
#
loop_
_entity.id
_entity.type
_entity.pdbx_description
1 polymer ?
#
loop_
_entity_poly.entity_id
_entity_poly.type
_entity_poly.pdbx_seq_one_letter_code
_entity_poly.pdbx_strand_id
1 'polypeptide(L)'
;MSLGKRLKDLRKTSGKTQSELAKQLFVTASSIGMYERDERTPSNEILKRYAKLFKVTTDYLLGNNAPVQGQDYVRIKVYGSIPAGIPIEAIEDISDTEDLSYLKFDKNKEYLGLKVDGDSMFPKYIDGDTVIIEKTPDCESGTDAAVYVNGYEATLKTVIKNPNGTITLKPINPNYAPRTYGPGDDPVRILGVVKEIRRKI
;
A
#
# COMPACT_ATOMS: atom_id res chain seq x y z
N MET A 1 -2.66 19.76 -1.27
CA MET A 1 -4.03 19.21 -1.43
C MET A 1 -4.97 20.07 -0.61
N SER A 2 -6.13 20.53 -1.16
CA SER A 2 -7.09 21.37 -0.44
C SER A 2 -7.89 20.56 0.60
N LEU A 3 -8.54 21.26 1.55
CA LEU A 3 -9.43 20.65 2.55
C LEU A 3 -10.56 19.88 1.87
N GLY A 4 -11.26 20.49 0.92
CA GLY A 4 -12.40 19.85 0.23
C GLY A 4 -12.01 18.60 -0.51
N LYS A 5 -10.84 18.59 -1.16
CA LYS A 5 -10.34 17.39 -1.82
C LYS A 5 -10.08 16.25 -0.82
N ARG A 6 -9.50 16.54 0.36
CA ARG A 6 -9.31 15.53 1.42
C ARG A 6 -10.63 14.96 1.93
N LEU A 7 -11.61 15.83 2.20
CA LEU A 7 -12.94 15.42 2.67
C LEU A 7 -13.61 14.50 1.64
N LYS A 8 -13.53 14.85 0.35
CA LYS A 8 -14.06 14.06 -0.76
C LYS A 8 -13.38 12.69 -0.90
N ASP A 9 -12.05 12.66 -0.74
CA ASP A 9 -11.27 11.43 -0.84
C ASP A 9 -11.60 10.48 0.33
N LEU A 10 -11.71 10.99 1.57
CA LEU A 10 -12.13 10.20 2.72
C LEU A 10 -13.53 9.59 2.51
N ARG A 11 -14.50 10.39 2.02
CA ARG A 11 -15.83 9.88 1.72
C ARG A 11 -15.80 8.79 0.66
N LYS A 12 -15.11 9.01 -0.47
CA LYS A 12 -15.01 8.05 -1.57
C LYS A 12 -14.34 6.75 -1.13
N THR A 13 -13.24 6.85 -0.39
CA THR A 13 -12.52 5.68 0.14
C THR A 13 -13.38 4.85 1.09
N SER A 14 -14.29 5.51 1.83
CA SER A 14 -15.25 4.82 2.71
C SER A 14 -16.52 4.32 1.99
N GLY A 15 -16.61 4.44 0.65
CA GLY A 15 -17.75 3.98 -0.15
C GLY A 15 -19.06 4.77 0.05
N LYS A 16 -19.01 5.93 0.72
CA LYS A 16 -20.21 6.69 1.09
C LYS A 16 -20.63 7.70 0.02
N THR A 17 -21.95 7.84 -0.16
CA THR A 17 -22.54 8.95 -0.89
C THR A 17 -22.52 10.24 -0.06
N GLN A 18 -22.67 11.40 -0.69
CA GLN A 18 -22.80 12.69 0.02
C GLN A 18 -24.01 12.71 0.97
N SER A 19 -25.09 12.06 0.58
CA SER A 19 -26.32 11.98 1.39
C SER A 19 -26.14 11.12 2.65
N GLU A 20 -25.48 9.99 2.55
CA GLU A 20 -25.16 9.13 3.69
C GLU A 20 -24.20 9.81 4.67
N LEU A 21 -23.17 10.47 4.13
CA LEU A 21 -22.24 11.22 4.95
C LEU A 21 -22.93 12.39 5.67
N ALA A 22 -23.81 13.11 4.97
CA ALA A 22 -24.57 14.21 5.52
C ALA A 22 -25.43 13.80 6.74
N LYS A 23 -26.10 12.65 6.65
CA LYS A 23 -26.86 12.07 7.77
C LYS A 23 -25.97 11.80 8.99
N GLN A 24 -24.79 11.23 8.77
CA GLN A 24 -23.85 10.89 9.86
C GLN A 24 -23.22 12.11 10.52
N LEU A 25 -23.03 13.19 9.76
CA LEU A 25 -22.47 14.43 10.24
C LEU A 25 -23.52 15.45 10.73
N PHE A 26 -24.82 15.11 10.59
CA PHE A 26 -25.94 15.99 10.94
C PHE A 26 -25.92 17.32 10.18
N VAL A 27 -25.68 17.24 8.87
CA VAL A 27 -25.71 18.36 7.93
C VAL A 27 -26.52 18.01 6.68
N THR A 28 -26.68 18.94 5.74
CA THR A 28 -27.34 18.66 4.45
C THR A 28 -26.33 18.10 3.44
N ALA A 29 -26.82 17.31 2.46
CA ALA A 29 -26.01 16.82 1.36
C ALA A 29 -25.40 17.97 0.54
N SER A 30 -26.14 19.07 0.37
CA SER A 30 -25.64 20.30 -0.26
C SER A 30 -24.44 20.88 0.48
N SER A 31 -24.48 20.91 1.83
CA SER A 31 -23.33 21.35 2.62
C SER A 31 -22.09 20.48 2.38
N ILE A 32 -22.26 19.15 2.31
CA ILE A 32 -21.16 18.24 1.98
C ILE A 32 -20.58 18.58 0.62
N GLY A 33 -21.45 18.79 -0.39
CA GLY A 33 -21.01 19.17 -1.74
C GLY A 33 -20.21 20.48 -1.75
N MET A 34 -20.66 21.50 -1.01
CA MET A 34 -19.94 22.78 -0.88
C MET A 34 -18.59 22.62 -0.18
N TYR A 35 -18.52 21.80 0.88
CA TYR A 35 -17.25 21.51 1.55
C TYR A 35 -16.26 20.82 0.62
N GLU A 36 -16.71 19.82 -0.14
CA GLU A 36 -15.87 19.05 -1.06
C GLU A 36 -15.36 19.84 -2.28
N ARG A 37 -16.03 20.95 -2.61
CA ARG A 37 -15.61 21.89 -3.68
C ARG A 37 -14.87 23.12 -3.16
N ASP A 38 -14.59 23.16 -1.84
CA ASP A 38 -13.98 24.32 -1.15
C ASP A 38 -14.79 25.61 -1.29
N GLU A 39 -16.09 25.52 -1.62
CA GLU A 39 -17.02 26.68 -1.70
C GLU A 39 -17.43 27.19 -0.31
N ARG A 40 -17.33 26.34 0.70
CA ARG A 40 -17.61 26.67 2.08
C ARG A 40 -16.70 25.87 3.00
N THR A 41 -16.14 26.53 4.03
CA THR A 41 -15.34 25.86 5.05
C THR A 41 -16.27 25.27 6.14
N PRO A 42 -16.12 23.98 6.50
CA PRO A 42 -16.81 23.41 7.65
C PRO A 42 -16.44 24.14 8.93
N SER A 43 -17.39 24.26 9.87
CA SER A 43 -17.08 24.76 11.22
C SER A 43 -16.16 23.79 11.97
N ASN A 44 -15.49 24.30 13.03
CA ASN A 44 -14.62 23.45 13.87
C ASN A 44 -15.37 22.24 14.43
N GLU A 45 -16.66 22.39 14.74
CA GLU A 45 -17.49 21.28 15.23
C GLU A 45 -17.70 20.23 14.15
N ILE A 46 -17.98 20.65 12.92
CA ILE A 46 -18.12 19.72 11.77
C ILE A 46 -16.79 19.05 11.45
N LEU A 47 -15.68 19.79 11.49
CA LEU A 47 -14.35 19.20 11.33
C LEU A 47 -14.05 18.12 12.38
N LYS A 48 -14.39 18.37 13.66
CA LYS A 48 -14.27 17.36 14.73
C LYS A 48 -15.14 16.12 14.47
N ARG A 49 -16.37 16.31 13.94
CA ARG A 49 -17.24 15.19 13.56
C ARG A 49 -16.67 14.40 12.38
N TYR A 50 -16.14 15.06 11.36
CA TYR A 50 -15.40 14.42 10.27
C TYR A 50 -14.21 13.63 10.81
N ALA A 51 -13.39 14.27 11.66
CA ALA A 51 -12.23 13.65 12.27
C ALA A 51 -12.60 12.37 13.04
N LYS A 52 -13.64 12.44 13.87
CA LYS A 52 -14.16 11.28 14.61
C LYS A 52 -14.73 10.20 13.71
N LEU A 53 -15.52 10.56 12.69
CA LEU A 53 -16.17 9.61 11.77
C LEU A 53 -15.17 8.85 10.94
N PHE A 54 -14.16 9.55 10.40
CA PHE A 54 -13.13 8.96 9.55
C PHE A 54 -11.86 8.58 10.31
N LYS A 55 -11.88 8.74 11.66
CA LYS A 55 -10.76 8.43 12.55
C LYS A 55 -9.45 9.09 12.11
N VAL A 56 -9.52 10.34 11.75
CA VAL A 56 -8.38 11.19 11.40
C VAL A 56 -8.29 12.38 12.35
N THR A 57 -7.14 13.07 12.39
CA THR A 57 -7.03 14.31 13.16
C THR A 57 -7.62 15.49 12.41
N THR A 58 -8.03 16.53 13.13
CA THR A 58 -8.40 17.81 12.51
C THR A 58 -7.22 18.43 11.76
N ASP A 59 -5.99 18.25 12.27
CA ASP A 59 -4.76 18.71 11.61
C ASP A 59 -4.53 18.04 10.27
N TYR A 60 -4.77 16.72 10.18
CA TYR A 60 -4.78 16.03 8.90
C TYR A 60 -5.79 16.62 7.92
N LEU A 61 -7.02 16.91 8.38
CA LEU A 61 -8.04 17.54 7.53
C LEU A 61 -7.57 18.92 7.04
N LEU A 62 -6.98 19.73 7.92
CA LEU A 62 -6.51 21.09 7.64
C LEU A 62 -5.22 21.13 6.83
N GLY A 63 -4.55 20.00 6.62
CA GLY A 63 -3.37 19.96 5.80
C GLY A 63 -2.05 20.05 6.52
N ASN A 64 -2.09 20.18 7.82
CA ASN A 64 -0.93 19.96 8.64
C ASN A 64 -0.61 18.46 8.60
N ASN A 65 0.53 18.07 8.07
CA ASN A 65 0.93 16.66 7.96
C ASN A 65 1.20 16.00 9.33
N ALA A 66 0.34 16.28 10.31
CA ALA A 66 0.38 15.58 11.57
C ALA A 66 -0.18 14.15 11.38
N PRO A 67 0.50 13.14 11.83
CA PRO A 67 0.01 11.77 11.75
C PRO A 67 -1.33 11.64 12.47
N VAL A 68 -2.18 10.77 11.96
CA VAL A 68 -3.49 10.42 12.55
C VAL A 68 -3.28 10.06 14.02
N GLN A 69 -3.91 10.79 14.96
CA GLN A 69 -3.87 10.42 16.37
C GLN A 69 -4.83 9.25 16.63
N GLY A 70 -4.26 8.15 17.11
CA GLY A 70 -4.95 6.96 17.60
C GLY A 70 -4.96 5.81 16.62
N GLN A 71 -4.08 4.86 16.80
CA GLN A 71 -4.10 3.44 16.35
C GLN A 71 -4.67 3.07 14.95
N ASP A 72 -4.94 4.05 14.08
CA ASP A 72 -5.52 3.80 12.75
C ASP A 72 -4.46 3.71 11.64
N TYR A 73 -3.19 3.67 12.00
CA TYR A 73 -2.08 3.34 11.10
C TYR A 73 -1.08 2.42 11.79
N VAL A 74 -0.39 1.64 11.01
CA VAL A 74 0.79 0.89 11.43
C VAL A 74 2.02 1.45 10.74
N ARG A 75 3.07 1.69 11.52
CA ARG A 75 4.38 2.02 10.96
C ARG A 75 5.09 0.73 10.59
N ILE A 76 5.44 0.59 9.32
CA ILE A 76 6.19 -0.53 8.80
C ILE A 76 7.61 -0.12 8.47
N LYS A 77 8.52 -1.07 8.54
CA LYS A 77 9.90 -0.93 8.10
C LYS A 77 9.96 -1.06 6.59
N VAL A 78 10.81 -0.26 5.95
CA VAL A 78 11.17 -0.37 4.54
C VAL A 78 12.60 -0.90 4.46
N TYR A 79 12.76 -2.02 3.80
CA TYR A 79 14.04 -2.69 3.63
C TYR A 79 14.65 -2.34 2.28
N GLY A 80 15.97 -2.12 2.25
CA GLY A 80 16.74 -2.02 1.01
C GLY A 80 16.84 -3.37 0.34
N SER A 81 17.14 -4.40 1.14
CA SER A 81 17.27 -5.79 0.71
C SER A 81 16.68 -6.71 1.77
N ILE A 82 16.15 -7.86 1.35
CA ILE A 82 15.62 -8.89 2.27
C ILE A 82 16.29 -10.22 1.89
N PRO A 83 17.38 -10.61 2.58
CA PRO A 83 18.06 -11.87 2.34
C PRO A 83 17.17 -13.06 2.71
N ALA A 84 17.21 -14.11 1.91
CA ALA A 84 16.49 -15.33 2.22
C ALA A 84 17.14 -16.10 3.38
N GLY A 85 16.31 -16.74 4.19
CA GLY A 85 16.78 -17.54 5.34
C GLY A 85 17.08 -16.74 6.60
N ILE A 86 17.03 -15.41 6.53
CA ILE A 86 17.13 -14.53 7.72
C ILE A 86 15.71 -14.10 8.10
N PRO A 87 15.29 -14.27 9.36
CA PRO A 87 14.02 -13.71 9.82
C PRO A 87 13.97 -12.20 9.60
N ILE A 88 12.85 -11.69 9.09
CA ILE A 88 12.70 -10.25 8.74
C ILE A 88 13.00 -9.36 9.96
N GLU A 89 12.68 -9.83 11.16
CA GLU A 89 12.93 -9.13 12.42
C GLU A 89 14.43 -8.96 12.73
N ALA A 90 15.27 -9.82 12.16
CA ALA A 90 16.73 -9.81 12.33
C ALA A 90 17.46 -9.03 11.21
N ILE A 91 16.73 -8.47 10.23
CA ILE A 91 17.34 -7.69 9.16
C ILE A 91 17.59 -6.27 9.65
N GLU A 92 18.85 -5.87 9.62
CA GLU A 92 19.30 -4.54 10.06
C GLU A 92 19.27 -3.49 8.94
N ASP A 93 19.19 -3.92 7.67
CA ASP A 93 19.14 -3.03 6.51
C ASP A 93 17.76 -2.38 6.36
N ILE A 94 17.42 -1.52 7.31
CA ILE A 94 16.21 -0.70 7.30
C ILE A 94 16.55 0.62 6.63
N SER A 95 16.09 0.81 5.40
CA SER A 95 16.37 2.01 4.62
C SER A 95 15.43 3.18 4.97
N ASP A 96 14.20 2.90 5.42
CA ASP A 96 13.17 3.91 5.73
C ASP A 96 12.03 3.31 6.56
N THR A 97 11.03 4.12 6.88
CA THR A 97 9.75 3.67 7.47
C THR A 97 8.59 4.29 6.72
N GLU A 98 7.46 3.58 6.66
CA GLU A 98 6.22 4.06 6.03
C GLU A 98 5.04 3.87 6.97
N ASP A 99 4.13 4.85 6.97
CA ASP A 99 2.89 4.79 7.73
C ASP A 99 1.75 4.29 6.84
N LEU A 100 1.14 3.16 7.21
CA LEU A 100 0.01 2.54 6.53
C LEU A 100 -1.28 2.84 7.28
N SER A 101 -2.21 3.53 6.62
CA SER A 101 -3.53 3.79 7.20
C SER A 101 -4.43 2.54 7.10
N TYR A 102 -5.06 2.15 8.20
CA TYR A 102 -6.07 1.08 8.23
C TYR A 102 -7.36 1.41 7.44
N LEU A 103 -7.51 2.61 6.91
CA LEU A 103 -8.55 2.89 5.92
C LEU A 103 -8.32 2.19 4.58
N LYS A 104 -7.05 1.86 4.27
CA LYS A 104 -6.66 1.17 3.03
C LYS A 104 -6.15 -0.25 3.27
N PHE A 105 -5.59 -0.51 4.43
CA PHE A 105 -4.89 -1.75 4.75
C PHE A 105 -5.61 -2.49 5.87
N ASP A 106 -5.71 -3.80 5.75
CA ASP A 106 -6.33 -4.66 6.79
C ASP A 106 -5.41 -4.74 8.01
N LYS A 107 -5.92 -4.30 9.16
CA LYS A 107 -5.18 -4.33 10.44
C LYS A 107 -4.83 -5.75 10.93
N ASN A 108 -5.45 -6.79 10.38
CA ASN A 108 -5.20 -8.17 10.76
C ASN A 108 -4.13 -8.84 9.87
N LYS A 109 -3.56 -8.10 8.93
CA LYS A 109 -2.51 -8.56 8.03
C LYS A 109 -1.19 -7.88 8.35
N GLU A 110 -0.10 -8.54 7.99
CA GLU A 110 1.24 -8.01 8.14
C GLU A 110 1.72 -7.39 6.84
N TYR A 111 2.40 -6.27 6.97
CA TYR A 111 2.95 -5.52 5.84
C TYR A 111 4.41 -5.16 6.07
N LEU A 112 5.12 -5.01 4.98
CA LEU A 112 6.48 -4.45 4.95
C LEU A 112 6.67 -3.60 3.70
N GLY A 113 7.67 -2.74 3.71
CA GLY A 113 8.14 -2.01 2.53
C GLY A 113 9.40 -2.65 1.99
N LEU A 114 9.54 -2.66 0.66
CA LEU A 114 10.76 -3.06 -0.02
C LEU A 114 11.13 -1.99 -1.05
N LYS A 115 12.40 -1.58 -1.07
CA LYS A 115 12.92 -0.74 -2.14
C LYS A 115 13.04 -1.54 -3.42
N VAL A 116 12.61 -0.92 -4.51
CA VAL A 116 12.86 -1.44 -5.85
C VAL A 116 14.29 -1.10 -6.23
N ASP A 117 15.07 -2.12 -6.54
CA ASP A 117 16.41 -2.01 -7.07
C ASP A 117 16.44 -2.60 -8.48
N GLY A 118 16.89 -1.80 -9.44
CA GLY A 118 16.95 -2.13 -10.85
C GLY A 118 15.63 -1.94 -11.61
N ASP A 119 15.63 -2.34 -12.87
CA ASP A 119 14.61 -2.00 -13.87
C ASP A 119 13.84 -3.21 -14.43
N SER A 120 14.02 -4.41 -13.89
CA SER A 120 13.38 -5.62 -14.40
C SER A 120 11.84 -5.58 -14.40
N MET A 121 11.26 -4.68 -13.61
CA MET A 121 9.81 -4.48 -13.48
C MET A 121 9.33 -3.13 -14.07
N PHE A 122 10.23 -2.44 -14.81
CA PHE A 122 9.87 -1.22 -15.56
C PHE A 122 8.85 -1.55 -16.68
N PRO A 123 7.89 -0.66 -17.02
CA PRO A 123 7.70 0.71 -16.50
C PRO A 123 6.81 0.82 -15.27
N LYS A 124 6.23 -0.27 -14.78
CA LYS A 124 5.29 -0.22 -13.65
C LYS A 124 5.99 0.16 -12.34
N TYR A 125 7.16 -0.44 -12.10
CA TYR A 125 8.00 -0.16 -10.95
C TYR A 125 9.31 0.44 -11.45
N ILE A 126 9.72 1.54 -10.83
CA ILE A 126 10.94 2.28 -11.19
C ILE A 126 11.96 2.09 -10.06
N ASP A 127 13.22 2.07 -10.41
CA ASP A 127 14.32 2.07 -9.45
C ASP A 127 14.15 3.17 -8.39
N GLY A 128 14.31 2.81 -7.11
CA GLY A 128 14.08 3.70 -5.97
C GLY A 128 12.62 3.81 -5.49
N ASP A 129 11.63 3.25 -6.20
CA ASP A 129 10.26 3.14 -5.66
C ASP A 129 10.27 2.35 -4.34
N THR A 130 9.28 2.61 -3.48
CA THR A 130 8.97 1.75 -2.35
C THR A 130 7.71 0.97 -2.67
N VAL A 131 7.76 -0.36 -2.65
CA VAL A 131 6.56 -1.21 -2.75
C VAL A 131 6.11 -1.65 -1.37
N ILE A 132 4.82 -1.50 -1.10
CA ILE A 132 4.18 -2.01 0.11
C ILE A 132 3.70 -3.43 -0.19
N ILE A 133 4.20 -4.37 0.59
CA ILE A 133 3.98 -5.81 0.42
C ILE A 133 3.14 -6.31 1.58
N GLU A 134 2.03 -7.00 1.27
CA GLU A 134 1.27 -7.81 2.22
C GLU A 134 1.95 -9.18 2.33
N LYS A 135 2.42 -9.53 3.52
CA LYS A 135 3.06 -10.83 3.77
C LYS A 135 2.05 -11.96 3.57
N THR A 136 2.36 -12.86 2.66
CA THR A 136 1.57 -14.06 2.40
C THR A 136 2.47 -15.12 1.77
N PRO A 137 2.31 -16.40 2.13
CA PRO A 137 3.11 -17.49 1.55
C PRO A 137 2.62 -17.90 0.15
N ASP A 138 1.50 -17.33 -0.31
CA ASP A 138 0.89 -17.66 -1.61
C ASP A 138 0.26 -16.45 -2.29
N CYS A 139 0.04 -16.55 -3.62
CA CYS A 139 -0.62 -15.51 -4.41
C CYS A 139 -1.39 -16.12 -5.58
N GLU A 140 -2.29 -15.36 -6.18
CA GLU A 140 -2.94 -15.73 -7.44
C GLU A 140 -1.96 -15.63 -8.61
N SER A 141 -2.20 -16.44 -9.67
CA SER A 141 -1.41 -16.36 -10.91
C SER A 141 -1.60 -14.99 -11.56
N GLY A 142 -0.52 -14.40 -12.04
CA GLY A 142 -0.53 -13.04 -12.62
C GLY A 142 -0.31 -11.92 -11.61
N THR A 143 -0.07 -12.24 -10.34
CA THR A 143 0.17 -11.25 -9.29
C THR A 143 1.64 -10.81 -9.25
N ASP A 144 1.88 -9.52 -9.02
CA ASP A 144 3.22 -9.00 -8.73
C ASP A 144 3.55 -9.25 -7.25
N ALA A 145 4.61 -9.97 -7.01
CA ALA A 145 5.00 -10.42 -5.68
C ALA A 145 6.52 -10.31 -5.47
N ALA A 146 6.90 -10.12 -4.21
CA ALA A 146 8.27 -10.34 -3.79
C ALA A 146 8.48 -11.83 -3.54
N VAL A 147 9.52 -12.39 -4.15
CA VAL A 147 9.82 -13.82 -4.11
C VAL A 147 11.28 -14.07 -3.84
N TYR A 148 11.57 -15.17 -3.16
CA TYR A 148 12.92 -15.72 -3.04
C TYR A 148 13.12 -16.85 -4.05
N VAL A 149 14.30 -16.92 -4.61
CA VAL A 149 14.76 -18.03 -5.42
C VAL A 149 16.11 -18.49 -4.88
N ASN A 150 16.23 -19.76 -4.54
CA ASN A 150 17.50 -20.40 -4.14
C ASN A 150 18.26 -19.70 -2.98
N GLY A 151 17.54 -19.16 -1.99
CA GLY A 151 18.20 -18.58 -0.83
C GLY A 151 18.90 -17.24 -1.05
N TYR A 152 18.63 -16.58 -2.18
CA TYR A 152 19.10 -15.23 -2.46
C TYR A 152 18.14 -14.16 -1.91
N GLU A 153 18.43 -12.92 -2.19
CA GLU A 153 17.60 -11.78 -1.81
C GLU A 153 16.21 -11.81 -2.46
N ALA A 154 15.25 -11.18 -1.82
CA ALA A 154 13.92 -11.05 -2.38
C ALA A 154 13.95 -10.22 -3.67
N THR A 155 13.30 -10.73 -4.72
CA THR A 155 13.15 -10.03 -6.00
C THR A 155 11.68 -9.83 -6.33
N LEU A 156 11.37 -8.73 -7.03
CA LEU A 156 10.01 -8.43 -7.48
C LEU A 156 9.78 -9.01 -8.87
N LYS A 157 8.73 -9.84 -9.02
CA LYS A 157 8.34 -10.44 -10.31
C LYS A 157 6.82 -10.63 -10.37
N THR A 158 6.28 -10.72 -11.59
CA THR A 158 4.93 -11.27 -11.78
C THR A 158 5.01 -12.80 -11.70
N VAL A 159 4.27 -13.37 -10.76
CA VAL A 159 4.22 -14.82 -10.51
C VAL A 159 3.15 -15.45 -11.40
N ILE A 160 3.52 -16.38 -12.26
CA ILE A 160 2.61 -17.18 -13.09
C ILE A 160 2.64 -18.62 -12.60
N LYS A 161 1.50 -19.12 -12.13
CA LYS A 161 1.32 -20.53 -11.78
C LYS A 161 0.84 -21.28 -12.99
N ASN A 162 1.63 -22.22 -13.47
CA ASN A 162 1.31 -23.01 -14.66
C ASN A 162 0.49 -24.26 -14.31
N PRO A 163 -0.40 -24.74 -15.22
CA PRO A 163 -1.22 -25.93 -14.97
C PRO A 163 -0.43 -27.22 -14.68
N ASN A 164 0.82 -27.29 -15.14
CA ASN A 164 1.73 -28.41 -14.89
C ASN A 164 2.45 -28.34 -13.53
N GLY A 165 2.06 -27.40 -12.65
CA GLY A 165 2.63 -27.25 -11.32
C GLY A 165 3.95 -26.45 -11.26
N THR A 166 4.45 -25.95 -12.40
CA THR A 166 5.63 -25.07 -12.41
C THR A 166 5.26 -23.62 -12.11
N ILE A 167 6.24 -22.83 -11.68
CA ILE A 167 6.08 -21.39 -11.43
C ILE A 167 6.98 -20.62 -12.38
N THR A 168 6.39 -19.69 -13.15
CA THR A 168 7.16 -18.77 -13.98
C THR A 168 7.25 -17.42 -13.30
N LEU A 169 8.46 -16.92 -13.09
CA LEU A 169 8.76 -15.57 -12.63
C LEU A 169 8.98 -14.69 -13.85
N LYS A 170 8.02 -13.80 -14.11
CA LYS A 170 8.00 -12.96 -15.31
C LYS A 170 8.38 -11.52 -14.95
N PRO A 171 9.47 -10.97 -15.51
CA PRO A 171 9.72 -9.53 -15.51
C PRO A 171 8.65 -8.80 -16.33
N ILE A 172 8.37 -7.53 -15.99
CA ILE A 172 7.51 -6.66 -16.82
C ILE A 172 8.35 -6.05 -17.96
N ASN A 173 9.61 -5.70 -17.67
CA ASN A 173 10.53 -5.18 -18.66
C ASN A 173 10.89 -6.26 -19.70
N PRO A 174 10.58 -6.07 -21.00
CA PRO A 174 10.81 -7.05 -22.04
C PRO A 174 12.31 -7.35 -22.31
N ASN A 175 13.22 -6.53 -21.81
CA ASN A 175 14.66 -6.77 -21.89
C ASN A 175 15.14 -7.94 -21.01
N TYR A 176 14.28 -8.44 -20.12
CA TYR A 176 14.56 -9.54 -19.22
C TYR A 176 13.71 -10.76 -19.57
N ALA A 177 14.34 -11.90 -19.73
CA ALA A 177 13.62 -13.15 -20.01
C ALA A 177 12.90 -13.69 -18.76
N PRO A 178 11.67 -14.22 -18.89
CA PRO A 178 11.02 -14.95 -17.81
C PRO A 178 11.77 -16.26 -17.50
N ARG A 179 11.74 -16.69 -16.24
CA ARG A 179 12.33 -17.94 -15.79
C ARG A 179 11.27 -18.84 -15.17
N THR A 180 11.25 -20.10 -15.57
CA THR A 180 10.30 -21.09 -15.05
C THR A 180 11.04 -22.06 -14.12
N TYR A 181 10.40 -22.40 -13.00
CA TYR A 181 10.91 -23.29 -11.96
C TYR A 181 9.92 -24.43 -11.74
N GLY A 182 10.42 -25.65 -11.68
CA GLY A 182 9.63 -26.86 -11.50
C GLY A 182 10.24 -27.83 -10.48
N PRO A 183 9.72 -29.06 -10.40
CA PRO A 183 10.30 -30.08 -9.53
C PRO A 183 11.77 -30.36 -9.89
N GLY A 184 12.66 -30.19 -8.93
CA GLY A 184 14.11 -30.35 -9.12
C GLY A 184 14.88 -29.06 -9.36
N ASP A 185 14.21 -27.94 -9.60
CA ASP A 185 14.81 -26.62 -9.62
C ASP A 185 14.86 -26.01 -8.21
N ASP A 186 15.52 -24.88 -8.12
CA ASP A 186 15.53 -24.08 -6.89
C ASP A 186 14.12 -23.69 -6.45
N PRO A 187 13.76 -23.86 -5.16
CA PRO A 187 12.43 -23.57 -4.70
C PRO A 187 12.12 -22.07 -4.74
N VAL A 188 11.00 -21.73 -5.38
CA VAL A 188 10.43 -20.39 -5.33
C VAL A 188 9.58 -20.25 -4.06
N ARG A 189 9.88 -19.26 -3.23
CA ARG A 189 9.10 -18.92 -2.03
C ARG A 189 8.55 -17.52 -2.16
N ILE A 190 7.25 -17.37 -1.94
CA ILE A 190 6.59 -16.07 -1.97
C ILE A 190 6.78 -15.44 -0.59
N LEU A 191 7.31 -14.21 -0.57
CA LEU A 191 7.40 -13.37 0.63
C LEU A 191 6.08 -12.63 0.86
N GLY A 192 5.46 -12.16 -0.22
CA GLY A 192 4.20 -11.44 -0.16
C GLY A 192 3.85 -10.78 -1.49
N VAL A 193 2.65 -10.23 -1.54
CA VAL A 193 2.08 -9.59 -2.74
C VAL A 193 2.11 -8.07 -2.64
N VAL A 194 2.35 -7.40 -3.76
CA VAL A 194 2.38 -5.94 -3.82
C VAL A 194 0.96 -5.38 -3.71
N LYS A 195 0.77 -4.42 -2.82
CA LYS A 195 -0.49 -3.70 -2.59
C LYS A 195 -0.46 -2.25 -3.03
N GLU A 196 0.68 -1.59 -2.88
CA GLU A 196 0.81 -0.17 -3.21
C GLU A 196 2.25 0.12 -3.66
N ILE A 197 2.39 1.09 -4.55
CA ILE A 197 3.68 1.67 -4.96
C ILE A 197 3.74 3.09 -4.41
N ARG A 198 4.82 3.44 -3.76
CA ARG A 198 5.11 4.79 -3.29
C ARG A 198 6.33 5.32 -4.00
N ARG A 199 6.15 6.43 -4.67
CA ARG A 199 7.21 7.15 -5.39
C ARG A 199 7.40 8.51 -4.80
N LYS A 200 8.62 8.82 -4.38
CA LYS A 200 9.02 10.17 -3.99
C LYS A 200 9.33 10.94 -5.28
N ILE A 201 8.68 12.08 -5.47
CA ILE A 201 8.89 13.01 -6.59
C ILE A 201 9.78 14.15 -6.09
#